data_43e8f793c290913b0bccc905af8c11c9
#
_entry.id   43e8f793c290913b0bccc905af8c11c9
#
_cell.length_a   1.000
_cell.length_b   1.000
_cell.length_c   1.000
_cell.angle_alpha   90.00
_cell.angle_beta   90.00
_cell.angle_gamma   90.00
#
_symmetry.space_group_name_H-M   'P 1'
#
loop_
_entity.id
_entity.type
_entity.pdbx_description
1 polymer ?
#
loop_
_entity_poly.entity_id
_entity_poly.type
_entity_poly.pdbx_seq_one_letter_code
_entity_poly.pdbx_strand_id
1 'polypeptide(L)'
;MKILMLFPYAPLPPPHDLGGTKRNLPFLLENLKRHDVAVIAYGKRRQEDALRTYLGDRCREISFVDTGRKRWQNGVEQIFLLLTGRSPFRQFFRQAMQDRIDAYCASHPVDLIHCCTQLLGCFTFPAGVTVVTDTHEVTFDLFRRFYQSTRRPLKRLWYYLQYRFGKPEEIRLCNRFDALVATTERDAEVFRAVCPAQEIHVVGNGVDPGFLEELPDPVVPASLVFTGKMSYFPNHQGILWFLDEVFPLILRRRPDSRITVVGISPGKELLARASERVAVTGFVEDVRPYIARAEVFVIPLLVGGGIRGKALEAMAMRKAIVSTRIGCEGIDLVHDRSALFADDPAGFARAVVGLFDDRALRERLGACARETVEKEYNWSAQGEKLSRVYARAAERRRGRTNA
;
A
#
# COMPACT_ATOMS: atom_id res chain seq x y z
N MET A 1 12.87 -1.38 -23.48
CA MET A 1 12.01 -0.20 -23.73
C MET A 1 12.61 0.99 -23.00
N LYS A 2 12.40 2.20 -23.52
CA LYS A 2 12.69 3.47 -22.84
C LYS A 2 11.46 3.92 -22.09
N ILE A 3 11.51 3.85 -20.75
CA ILE A 3 10.36 4.06 -19.88
C ILE A 3 10.56 5.34 -19.06
N LEU A 4 9.58 6.23 -19.09
CA LEU A 4 9.48 7.34 -18.14
C LEU A 4 8.54 6.95 -17.00
N MET A 5 9.08 6.84 -15.78
CA MET A 5 8.28 6.58 -14.58
C MET A 5 7.94 7.89 -13.85
N LEU A 6 6.65 8.11 -13.61
CA LEU A 6 6.14 9.30 -12.92
C LEU A 6 5.65 8.93 -11.53
N PHE A 7 6.14 9.65 -10.51
CA PHE A 7 5.81 9.38 -9.12
C PHE A 7 5.10 10.54 -8.42
N PRO A 8 4.03 10.29 -7.65
CA PRO A 8 3.33 11.33 -6.89
C PRO A 8 4.10 11.79 -5.64
N TYR A 9 5.21 11.12 -5.32
CA TYR A 9 6.17 11.42 -4.25
C TYR A 9 7.47 10.66 -4.50
N ALA A 10 8.56 11.07 -3.85
CA ALA A 10 9.87 10.46 -4.02
C ALA A 10 9.86 8.97 -3.63
N PRO A 11 10.27 8.04 -4.53
CA PRO A 11 10.42 6.62 -4.22
C PRO A 11 11.76 6.36 -3.51
N LEU A 12 11.83 6.69 -2.21
CA LEU A 12 13.06 6.63 -1.42
C LEU A 12 13.28 5.25 -0.79
N PRO A 13 14.56 4.85 -0.59
CA PRO A 13 14.88 3.65 0.17
C PRO A 13 14.59 3.82 1.67
N PRO A 14 14.53 2.71 2.45
CA PRO A 14 14.50 2.77 3.90
C PRO A 14 15.62 3.64 4.48
N PRO A 15 15.41 4.30 5.62
CA PRO A 15 14.22 4.29 6.50
C PRO A 15 13.13 5.30 6.07
N HIS A 16 13.21 5.86 4.87
CA HIS A 16 12.30 6.90 4.38
C HIS A 16 11.09 6.35 3.62
N ASP A 17 10.93 5.03 3.55
CA ASP A 17 9.85 4.33 2.88
C ASP A 17 8.54 4.44 3.67
N LEU A 18 7.60 5.21 3.17
CA LEU A 18 6.26 5.36 3.75
C LEU A 18 5.19 4.86 2.79
N GLY A 19 4.41 3.87 3.23
CA GLY A 19 3.19 3.43 2.52
C GLY A 19 3.44 3.05 1.06
N GLY A 20 3.07 3.94 0.13
CA GLY A 20 3.20 3.68 -1.30
C GLY A 20 4.64 3.53 -1.82
N THR A 21 5.67 4.02 -1.10
CA THR A 21 7.06 3.80 -1.51
C THR A 21 7.45 2.33 -1.43
N LYS A 22 6.83 1.55 -0.54
CA LYS A 22 7.01 0.10 -0.44
C LYS A 22 6.59 -0.69 -1.70
N ARG A 23 5.85 -0.05 -2.62
CA ARG A 23 5.53 -0.59 -3.94
C ARG A 23 6.34 0.08 -5.04
N ASN A 24 6.45 1.40 -4.98
CA ASN A 24 7.06 2.22 -6.03
C ASN A 24 8.55 1.95 -6.22
N LEU A 25 9.32 1.90 -5.12
CA LEU A 25 10.76 1.66 -5.20
C LEU A 25 11.09 0.25 -5.73
N PRO A 26 10.51 -0.85 -5.23
CA PRO A 26 10.75 -2.17 -5.79
C PRO A 26 10.39 -2.27 -7.27
N PHE A 27 9.26 -1.69 -7.72
CA PHE A 27 8.95 -1.67 -9.14
C PHE A 27 9.93 -0.82 -9.96
N LEU A 28 10.40 0.29 -9.43
CA LEU A 28 11.48 1.04 -10.07
C LEU A 28 12.73 0.16 -10.24
N LEU A 29 13.14 -0.54 -9.19
CA LEU A 29 14.31 -1.44 -9.23
C LEU A 29 14.11 -2.60 -10.22
N GLU A 30 12.92 -3.20 -10.27
CA GLU A 30 12.61 -4.26 -11.23
C GLU A 30 12.58 -3.76 -12.68
N ASN A 31 12.09 -2.54 -12.92
CA ASN A 31 12.14 -1.91 -14.23
C ASN A 31 13.57 -1.59 -14.68
N LEU A 32 14.42 -1.12 -13.77
CA LEU A 32 15.84 -0.85 -14.04
C LEU A 32 16.65 -2.08 -14.44
N LYS A 33 16.22 -3.28 -14.04
CA LYS A 33 16.85 -4.54 -14.48
C LYS A 33 16.56 -4.89 -15.94
N ARG A 34 15.47 -4.39 -16.51
CA ARG A 34 14.89 -4.84 -17.78
C ARG A 34 14.76 -3.74 -18.84
N HIS A 35 14.79 -2.49 -18.43
CA HIS A 35 14.47 -1.35 -19.27
C HIS A 35 15.42 -0.16 -19.03
N ASP A 36 15.50 0.75 -19.99
CA ASP A 36 16.15 2.04 -19.83
C ASP A 36 15.14 3.01 -19.20
N VAL A 37 15.36 3.39 -17.94
CA VAL A 37 14.37 4.08 -17.11
C VAL A 37 14.83 5.50 -16.77
N ALA A 38 13.92 6.46 -16.92
CA ALA A 38 14.01 7.79 -16.35
C ALA A 38 12.90 8.01 -15.30
N VAL A 39 13.15 8.88 -14.35
CA VAL A 39 12.26 9.16 -13.22
C VAL A 39 11.95 10.64 -13.13
N ILE A 40 10.66 10.99 -13.10
CA ILE A 40 10.20 12.32 -12.68
C ILE A 40 9.27 12.13 -11.48
N ALA A 41 9.53 12.85 -10.37
CA ALA A 41 8.77 12.70 -9.14
C ALA A 41 8.47 14.04 -8.48
N TYR A 42 7.40 14.12 -7.69
CA TYR A 42 7.27 15.19 -6.73
C TYR A 42 8.21 14.95 -5.55
N GLY A 43 9.00 15.98 -5.22
CA GLY A 43 9.93 15.91 -4.10
C GLY A 43 10.87 17.09 -4.04
N LYS A 44 11.67 17.13 -2.99
CA LYS A 44 12.68 18.16 -2.78
C LYS A 44 14.03 17.70 -3.34
N ARG A 45 14.92 18.65 -3.68
CA ARG A 45 16.27 18.37 -4.18
C ARG A 45 17.05 17.37 -3.30
N ARG A 46 16.98 17.51 -1.98
CA ARG A 46 17.60 16.55 -1.04
C ARG A 46 17.14 15.09 -1.26
N GLN A 47 15.88 14.91 -1.60
CA GLN A 47 15.31 13.58 -1.88
C GLN A 47 15.75 13.06 -3.25
N GLU A 48 15.92 13.97 -4.23
CA GLU A 48 16.49 13.65 -5.53
C GLU A 48 17.94 13.18 -5.37
N ASP A 49 18.76 13.93 -4.61
CA ASP A 49 20.16 13.60 -4.36
C ASP A 49 20.26 12.23 -3.64
N ALA A 50 19.40 11.96 -2.66
CA ALA A 50 19.35 10.67 -1.96
C ALA A 50 19.01 9.51 -2.91
N LEU A 51 18.04 9.71 -3.81
CA LEU A 51 17.67 8.68 -4.79
C LEU A 51 18.78 8.46 -5.82
N ARG A 52 19.44 9.54 -6.29
CA ARG A 52 20.60 9.45 -7.17
C ARG A 52 21.74 8.66 -6.54
N THR A 53 22.08 8.96 -5.29
CA THR A 53 23.11 8.24 -4.54
C THR A 53 22.77 6.75 -4.41
N TYR A 54 21.52 6.43 -4.12
CA TYR A 54 21.07 5.04 -3.98
C TYR A 54 21.07 4.26 -5.29
N LEU A 55 20.62 4.87 -6.39
CA LEU A 55 20.53 4.21 -7.69
C LEU A 55 21.86 4.23 -8.47
N GLY A 56 22.75 5.22 -8.23
CA GLY A 56 23.95 5.41 -9.04
C GLY A 56 23.60 5.61 -10.51
N ASP A 57 24.39 5.01 -11.39
CA ASP A 57 24.24 5.12 -12.86
C ASP A 57 23.16 4.18 -13.45
N ARG A 58 22.41 3.45 -12.60
CA ARG A 58 21.37 2.52 -13.08
C ARG A 58 20.17 3.22 -13.73
N CYS A 59 19.92 4.47 -13.39
CA CYS A 59 18.81 5.26 -13.90
C CYS A 59 19.33 6.32 -14.89
N ARG A 60 18.69 6.40 -16.06
CA ARG A 60 19.10 7.33 -17.12
C ARG A 60 19.04 8.80 -16.70
N GLU A 61 17.96 9.19 -16.07
CA GLU A 61 17.73 10.53 -15.54
C GLU A 61 16.81 10.47 -14.32
N ILE A 62 17.12 11.29 -13.33
CA ILE A 62 16.27 11.49 -12.16
C ILE A 62 16.02 12.98 -12.04
N SER A 63 14.77 13.39 -11.94
CA SER A 63 14.38 14.79 -11.83
C SER A 63 13.21 14.94 -10.88
N PHE A 64 13.34 15.82 -9.90
CA PHE A 64 12.27 16.08 -8.95
C PHE A 64 11.70 17.49 -9.13
N VAL A 65 10.38 17.58 -8.97
CA VAL A 65 9.62 18.82 -8.99
C VAL A 65 9.20 19.17 -7.56
N ASP A 66 9.75 20.24 -7.00
CA ASP A 66 9.30 20.72 -5.69
C ASP A 66 7.96 21.46 -5.85
N THR A 67 6.97 21.03 -5.09
CA THR A 67 5.66 21.69 -5.09
C THR A 67 5.68 23.06 -4.41
N GLY A 68 6.76 23.38 -3.66
CA GLY A 68 6.88 24.61 -2.86
C GLY A 68 5.85 24.74 -1.74
N ARG A 69 5.01 23.72 -1.52
CA ARG A 69 3.86 23.78 -0.61
C ARG A 69 4.12 23.13 0.75
N LYS A 70 3.61 23.78 1.77
CA LYS A 70 3.54 23.18 3.11
C LYS A 70 2.32 22.25 3.22
N ARG A 71 2.42 21.24 4.06
CA ARG A 71 1.35 20.24 4.25
C ARG A 71 -0.03 20.84 4.59
N TRP A 72 -0.08 21.93 5.34
CA TRP A 72 -1.34 22.60 5.69
C TRP A 72 -2.01 23.26 4.49
N GLN A 73 -1.22 23.79 3.52
CA GLN A 73 -1.74 24.40 2.29
C GLN A 73 -2.47 23.38 1.42
N ASN A 74 -1.98 22.15 1.36
CA ASN A 74 -2.66 21.06 0.67
C ASN A 74 -4.02 20.75 1.34
N GLY A 75 -4.10 20.79 2.67
CA GLY A 75 -5.35 20.62 3.41
C GLY A 75 -6.36 21.72 3.11
N VAL A 76 -5.94 22.98 3.10
CA VAL A 76 -6.79 24.14 2.77
C VAL A 76 -7.29 24.05 1.33
N GLU A 77 -6.42 23.74 0.36
CA GLU A 77 -6.82 23.55 -1.03
C GLU A 77 -7.85 22.44 -1.18
N GLN A 78 -7.65 21.33 -0.49
CA GLN A 78 -8.58 20.20 -0.53
C GLN A 78 -9.95 20.58 0.01
N ILE A 79 -10.02 21.33 1.12
CA ILE A 79 -11.27 21.86 1.66
C ILE A 79 -11.94 22.81 0.64
N PHE A 80 -11.18 23.74 0.06
CA PHE A 80 -11.70 24.67 -0.95
C PHE A 80 -12.26 23.93 -2.18
N LEU A 81 -11.54 22.91 -2.69
CA LEU A 81 -12.01 22.10 -3.83
C LEU A 81 -13.33 21.40 -3.49
N LEU A 82 -13.46 20.83 -2.30
CA LEU A 82 -14.68 20.14 -1.87
C LEU A 82 -15.85 21.13 -1.67
N LEU A 83 -15.61 22.31 -1.08
CA LEU A 83 -16.64 23.35 -0.91
C LEU A 83 -17.14 23.91 -2.24
N THR A 84 -16.29 23.93 -3.26
CA THR A 84 -16.65 24.37 -4.63
C THR A 84 -17.19 23.24 -5.51
N GLY A 85 -17.44 22.04 -4.94
CA GLY A 85 -17.94 20.87 -5.67
C GLY A 85 -16.93 20.29 -6.68
N ARG A 86 -15.64 20.60 -6.50
CA ARG A 86 -14.57 20.14 -7.37
C ARG A 86 -13.87 18.92 -6.76
N SER A 87 -13.32 18.07 -7.63
CA SER A 87 -12.57 16.90 -7.19
C SER A 87 -11.33 17.27 -6.38
N PRO A 88 -11.11 16.64 -5.21
CA PRO A 88 -9.89 16.82 -4.42
C PRO A 88 -8.63 16.37 -5.15
N PHE A 89 -8.75 15.55 -6.19
CA PHE A 89 -7.60 15.02 -6.95
C PHE A 89 -6.96 16.07 -7.86
N ARG A 90 -7.62 17.20 -8.13
CA ARG A 90 -7.03 18.33 -8.86
C ARG A 90 -5.77 18.90 -8.20
N GLN A 91 -5.60 18.71 -6.90
CA GLN A 91 -4.39 19.11 -6.19
C GLN A 91 -3.11 18.41 -6.69
N PHE A 92 -3.23 17.27 -7.39
CA PHE A 92 -2.07 16.57 -7.96
C PHE A 92 -1.50 17.23 -9.21
N PHE A 93 -2.30 18.04 -9.91
CA PHE A 93 -1.80 18.78 -11.06
C PHE A 93 -0.96 19.99 -10.64
N ARG A 94 0.23 20.11 -11.23
CA ARG A 94 1.10 21.28 -11.15
C ARG A 94 1.72 21.53 -12.51
N GLN A 95 1.68 22.79 -12.97
CA GLN A 95 2.24 23.16 -14.27
C GLN A 95 3.72 22.79 -14.38
N ALA A 96 4.53 23.04 -13.35
CA ALA A 96 5.94 22.68 -13.32
C ALA A 96 6.21 21.18 -13.56
N MET A 97 5.30 20.30 -13.15
CA MET A 97 5.40 18.86 -13.43
C MET A 97 5.07 18.58 -14.91
N GLN A 98 4.03 19.25 -15.46
CA GLN A 98 3.72 19.15 -16.90
C GLN A 98 4.87 19.63 -17.75
N ASP A 99 5.41 20.82 -17.45
CA ASP A 99 6.55 21.41 -18.18
C ASP A 99 7.76 20.46 -18.17
N ARG A 100 7.99 19.77 -17.05
CA ARG A 100 9.10 18.82 -16.93
C ARG A 100 8.86 17.55 -17.74
N ILE A 101 7.63 17.03 -17.76
CA ILE A 101 7.24 15.89 -18.61
C ILE A 101 7.42 16.25 -20.08
N ASP A 102 6.92 17.42 -20.49
CA ASP A 102 6.98 17.88 -21.88
C ASP A 102 8.43 18.08 -22.35
N ALA A 103 9.25 18.74 -21.52
CA ALA A 103 10.67 18.97 -21.81
C ALA A 103 11.45 17.65 -21.96
N TYR A 104 11.18 16.67 -21.07
CA TYR A 104 11.82 15.37 -21.15
C TYR A 104 11.42 14.62 -22.43
N CYS A 105 10.12 14.55 -22.72
CA CYS A 105 9.60 13.85 -23.90
C CYS A 105 10.01 14.54 -25.22
N ALA A 106 10.22 15.84 -25.23
CA ALA A 106 10.73 16.56 -26.43
C ALA A 106 12.20 16.29 -26.70
N SER A 107 13.01 16.03 -25.66
CA SER A 107 14.46 15.84 -25.79
C SER A 107 14.90 14.37 -25.84
N HIS A 108 14.02 13.44 -25.46
CA HIS A 108 14.32 12.00 -25.37
C HIS A 108 13.22 11.14 -26.01
N PRO A 109 13.57 10.05 -26.71
CA PRO A 109 12.59 9.09 -27.15
C PRO A 109 12.03 8.30 -25.95
N VAL A 110 10.70 8.20 -25.84
CA VAL A 110 9.97 7.49 -24.80
C VAL A 110 9.04 6.48 -25.44
N ASP A 111 9.20 5.21 -25.13
CA ASP A 111 8.31 4.13 -25.63
C ASP A 111 7.06 4.01 -24.78
N LEU A 112 7.21 4.24 -23.45
CA LEU A 112 6.16 4.07 -22.46
C LEU A 112 6.31 5.04 -21.30
N ILE A 113 5.16 5.58 -20.84
CA ILE A 113 5.07 6.33 -19.57
C ILE A 113 4.34 5.46 -18.55
N HIS A 114 4.98 5.21 -17.41
CA HIS A 114 4.38 4.51 -16.28
C HIS A 114 4.02 5.52 -15.17
N CYS A 115 2.72 5.72 -14.97
CA CYS A 115 2.20 6.55 -13.87
C CYS A 115 2.03 5.70 -12.60
N CYS A 116 2.78 6.00 -11.55
CA CYS A 116 2.74 5.24 -10.29
C CYS A 116 1.52 5.58 -9.41
N THR A 117 0.50 6.14 -9.97
CA THR A 117 -0.88 6.26 -9.46
C THR A 117 -1.78 6.76 -10.58
N GLN A 118 -3.05 6.33 -10.58
CA GLN A 118 -4.06 6.79 -11.53
C GLN A 118 -4.31 8.31 -11.45
N LEU A 119 -3.98 8.94 -10.34
CA LEU A 119 -4.16 10.39 -10.15
C LEU A 119 -3.23 11.24 -11.02
N LEU A 120 -2.13 10.66 -11.52
CA LEU A 120 -1.22 11.31 -12.49
C LEU A 120 -1.80 11.38 -13.91
N GLY A 121 -2.95 10.74 -14.17
CA GLY A 121 -3.74 10.95 -15.38
C GLY A 121 -4.27 12.38 -15.56
N CYS A 122 -4.06 13.27 -14.59
CA CYS A 122 -4.34 14.70 -14.72
C CYS A 122 -3.38 15.42 -15.69
N PHE A 123 -2.22 14.83 -16.01
CA PHE A 123 -1.26 15.36 -16.97
C PHE A 123 -1.63 15.00 -18.41
N THR A 124 -1.06 15.74 -19.37
CA THR A 124 -1.10 15.42 -20.79
C THR A 124 0.19 14.69 -21.18
N PHE A 125 0.05 13.76 -22.13
CA PHE A 125 1.18 12.96 -22.61
C PHE A 125 1.27 13.05 -24.14
N PRO A 126 2.47 12.91 -24.72
CA PRO A 126 2.66 13.00 -26.16
C PRO A 126 1.80 11.97 -26.91
N ALA A 127 1.30 12.35 -28.06
CA ALA A 127 0.60 11.43 -28.95
C ALA A 127 1.54 10.28 -29.38
N GLY A 128 1.00 9.05 -29.43
CA GLY A 128 1.79 7.87 -29.83
C GLY A 128 2.55 7.17 -28.70
N VAL A 129 2.79 7.80 -27.55
CA VAL A 129 3.43 7.16 -26.39
C VAL A 129 2.41 6.32 -25.64
N THR A 130 2.76 5.07 -25.30
CA THR A 130 1.92 4.19 -24.47
C THR A 130 1.93 4.68 -23.02
N VAL A 131 0.75 4.78 -22.40
CA VAL A 131 0.63 5.25 -21.02
C VAL A 131 -0.06 4.21 -20.15
N VAL A 132 0.66 3.67 -19.17
CA VAL A 132 0.17 2.67 -18.22
C VAL A 132 0.12 3.30 -16.83
N THR A 133 -0.89 2.97 -16.04
CA THR A 133 -0.93 3.39 -14.64
C THR A 133 -0.94 2.21 -13.69
N ASP A 134 -0.23 2.36 -12.60
CA ASP A 134 -0.32 1.50 -11.42
C ASP A 134 -1.29 2.12 -10.40
N THR A 135 -2.18 1.32 -9.84
CA THR A 135 -3.14 1.77 -8.84
C THR A 135 -2.89 1.05 -7.53
N HIS A 136 -2.60 1.79 -6.46
CA HIS A 136 -2.34 1.18 -5.15
C HIS A 136 -3.62 0.67 -4.48
N GLU A 137 -4.74 1.32 -4.80
CA GLU A 137 -6.07 1.04 -4.29
C GLU A 137 -7.10 1.79 -5.14
N VAL A 138 -8.36 1.39 -5.07
CA VAL A 138 -9.48 2.16 -5.64
C VAL A 138 -9.85 3.27 -4.68
N THR A 139 -9.36 4.49 -4.93
CA THR A 139 -9.44 5.59 -3.97
C THR A 139 -10.88 5.98 -3.61
N PHE A 140 -11.79 6.03 -4.60
CA PHE A 140 -13.20 6.34 -4.30
C PHE A 140 -13.87 5.23 -3.48
N ASP A 141 -13.54 3.96 -3.71
CA ASP A 141 -14.10 2.85 -2.94
C ASP A 141 -13.58 2.86 -1.50
N LEU A 142 -12.29 3.19 -1.32
CA LEU A 142 -11.71 3.37 0.00
C LEU A 142 -12.43 4.47 0.80
N PHE A 143 -12.69 5.64 0.20
CA PHE A 143 -13.44 6.71 0.85
C PHE A 143 -14.90 6.33 1.11
N ARG A 144 -15.54 5.56 0.22
CA ARG A 144 -16.86 4.99 0.47
C ARG A 144 -16.87 4.10 1.72
N ARG A 145 -15.90 3.20 1.84
CA ARG A 145 -15.75 2.32 3.01
C ARG A 145 -15.48 3.13 4.30
N PHE A 146 -14.65 4.17 4.23
CA PHE A 146 -14.38 5.05 5.37
C PHE A 146 -15.64 5.81 5.81
N TYR A 147 -16.39 6.36 4.87
CA TYR A 147 -17.66 7.01 5.12
C TYR A 147 -18.67 6.07 5.80
N GLN A 148 -18.76 4.83 5.34
CA GLN A 148 -19.68 3.84 5.89
C GLN A 148 -19.29 3.37 7.31
N SER A 149 -17.99 3.27 7.60
CA SER A 149 -17.49 2.76 8.88
C SER A 149 -17.28 3.84 9.96
N THR A 150 -17.29 5.13 9.59
CA THR A 150 -16.99 6.22 10.52
C THR A 150 -18.25 6.66 11.27
N ARG A 151 -18.22 6.63 12.62
CA ARG A 151 -19.30 7.11 13.49
C ARG A 151 -19.27 8.62 13.75
N ARG A 152 -18.10 9.28 13.65
CA ARG A 152 -17.93 10.73 13.89
C ARG A 152 -18.52 11.54 12.75
N PRO A 153 -19.56 12.38 12.96
CA PRO A 153 -20.36 12.98 11.87
C PRO A 153 -19.52 13.87 10.94
N LEU A 154 -18.62 14.72 11.48
CA LEU A 154 -17.77 15.59 10.65
C LEU A 154 -16.78 14.79 9.78
N LYS A 155 -16.18 13.73 10.33
CA LYS A 155 -15.30 12.84 9.55
C LYS A 155 -16.09 12.04 8.53
N ARG A 156 -17.30 11.59 8.87
CA ARG A 156 -18.19 10.90 7.96
C ARG A 156 -18.57 11.77 6.77
N LEU A 157 -18.95 13.04 7.02
CA LEU A 157 -19.23 14.03 5.97
C LEU A 157 -17.99 14.26 5.09
N TRP A 158 -16.81 14.42 5.70
CA TRP A 158 -15.55 14.57 4.98
C TRP A 158 -15.29 13.42 4.02
N TYR A 159 -15.39 12.16 4.47
CA TYR A 159 -15.18 11.00 3.63
C TYR A 159 -16.26 10.84 2.56
N TYR A 160 -17.52 11.21 2.87
CA TYR A 160 -18.59 11.24 1.88
C TYR A 160 -18.31 12.24 0.76
N LEU A 161 -17.83 13.44 1.06
CA LEU A 161 -17.48 14.45 0.07
C LEU A 161 -16.28 13.99 -0.79
N GLN A 162 -15.27 13.37 -0.19
CA GLN A 162 -14.15 12.76 -0.92
C GLN A 162 -14.64 11.69 -1.90
N TYR A 163 -15.52 10.82 -1.47
CA TYR A 163 -16.13 9.81 -2.32
C TYR A 163 -16.97 10.45 -3.43
N ARG A 164 -17.86 11.38 -3.08
CA ARG A 164 -18.86 11.98 -4.00
C ARG A 164 -18.20 12.76 -5.14
N PHE A 165 -17.18 13.53 -4.84
CA PHE A 165 -16.48 14.36 -5.81
C PHE A 165 -15.22 13.68 -6.39
N GLY A 166 -14.63 12.72 -5.70
CA GLY A 166 -13.48 11.98 -6.19
C GLY A 166 -13.84 10.92 -7.24
N LYS A 167 -14.94 10.18 -7.05
CA LYS A 167 -15.31 9.05 -7.94
C LYS A 167 -15.41 9.43 -9.42
N PRO A 168 -16.14 10.46 -9.85
CA PRO A 168 -16.23 10.80 -11.27
C PRO A 168 -14.87 11.16 -11.88
N GLU A 169 -14.04 11.87 -11.11
CA GLU A 169 -12.73 12.28 -11.57
C GLU A 169 -11.78 11.08 -11.68
N GLU A 170 -11.73 10.19 -10.68
CA GLU A 170 -10.89 9.00 -10.75
C GLU A 170 -11.25 8.12 -11.94
N ILE A 171 -12.55 7.91 -12.22
CA ILE A 171 -13.03 7.20 -13.41
C ILE A 171 -12.57 7.90 -14.68
N ARG A 172 -12.72 9.24 -14.75
CA ARG A 172 -12.27 10.03 -15.90
C ARG A 172 -10.77 9.91 -16.15
N LEU A 173 -9.96 9.94 -15.06
CA LEU A 173 -8.52 9.79 -15.15
C LEU A 173 -8.13 8.37 -15.58
N CYS A 174 -8.76 7.34 -15.01
CA CYS A 174 -8.52 5.95 -15.38
C CYS A 174 -8.77 5.68 -16.87
N ASN A 175 -9.80 6.30 -17.46
CA ASN A 175 -10.12 6.13 -18.89
C ASN A 175 -9.12 6.80 -19.85
N ARG A 176 -8.10 7.50 -19.35
CA ARG A 176 -7.04 8.14 -20.19
C ARG A 176 -5.81 7.26 -20.41
N PHE A 177 -5.71 6.14 -19.73
CA PHE A 177 -4.57 5.23 -19.83
C PHE A 177 -4.81 4.14 -20.87
N ASP A 178 -3.76 3.58 -21.42
CA ASP A 178 -3.85 2.41 -22.33
C ASP A 178 -4.08 1.11 -21.56
N ALA A 179 -3.55 1.02 -20.31
CA ALA A 179 -3.82 -0.08 -19.40
C ALA A 179 -3.74 0.38 -17.95
N LEU A 180 -4.52 -0.29 -17.06
CA LEU A 180 -4.49 -0.12 -15.61
C LEU A 180 -3.90 -1.37 -14.95
N VAL A 181 -3.08 -1.17 -13.94
CA VAL A 181 -2.55 -2.21 -13.08
C VAL A 181 -3.18 -2.07 -11.69
N ALA A 182 -4.00 -3.03 -11.30
CA ALA A 182 -4.57 -3.12 -9.95
C ALA A 182 -3.70 -4.01 -9.06
N THR A 183 -3.71 -3.76 -7.75
CA THR A 183 -2.94 -4.55 -6.79
C THR A 183 -3.61 -5.87 -6.43
N THR A 184 -4.94 -5.94 -6.52
CA THR A 184 -5.75 -7.11 -6.16
C THR A 184 -6.82 -7.39 -7.21
N GLU A 185 -7.27 -8.63 -7.31
CA GLU A 185 -8.40 -9.00 -8.20
C GLU A 185 -9.67 -8.23 -7.81
N ARG A 186 -9.92 -8.07 -6.52
CA ARG A 186 -11.06 -7.28 -6.01
C ARG A 186 -11.00 -5.83 -6.50
N ASP A 187 -9.84 -5.17 -6.48
CA ASP A 187 -9.69 -3.80 -6.99
C ASP A 187 -9.86 -3.76 -8.51
N ALA A 188 -9.36 -4.78 -9.22
CA ALA A 188 -9.56 -4.93 -10.65
C ALA A 188 -11.05 -5.08 -11.00
N GLU A 189 -11.82 -5.86 -10.25
CA GLU A 189 -13.27 -6.00 -10.43
C GLU A 189 -14.00 -4.66 -10.25
N VAL A 190 -13.64 -3.88 -9.22
CA VAL A 190 -14.22 -2.55 -9.02
C VAL A 190 -13.92 -1.63 -10.20
N PHE A 191 -12.69 -1.63 -10.72
CA PHE A 191 -12.33 -0.83 -11.90
C PHE A 191 -13.05 -1.34 -13.17
N ARG A 192 -13.14 -2.66 -13.41
CA ARG A 192 -13.89 -3.23 -14.56
C ARG A 192 -15.35 -2.78 -14.55
N ALA A 193 -15.97 -2.73 -13.37
CA ALA A 193 -17.36 -2.28 -13.24
C ALA A 193 -17.58 -0.80 -13.60
N VAL A 194 -16.58 0.06 -13.45
CA VAL A 194 -16.70 1.52 -13.69
C VAL A 194 -15.92 2.02 -14.91
N CYS A 195 -14.97 1.23 -15.42
CA CYS A 195 -14.15 1.51 -16.58
C CYS A 195 -14.15 0.32 -17.56
N PRO A 196 -15.31 -0.11 -18.10
CA PRO A 196 -15.45 -1.37 -18.85
C PRO A 196 -14.64 -1.42 -20.16
N ALA A 197 -14.27 -0.27 -20.71
CA ALA A 197 -13.46 -0.17 -21.93
C ALA A 197 -11.95 -0.28 -21.68
N GLN A 198 -11.52 -0.28 -20.43
CA GLN A 198 -10.11 -0.31 -20.06
C GLN A 198 -9.56 -1.73 -19.96
N GLU A 199 -8.29 -1.87 -20.34
CA GLU A 199 -7.53 -3.09 -20.09
C GLU A 199 -7.00 -3.04 -18.66
N ILE A 200 -7.43 -3.99 -17.82
CA ILE A 200 -7.10 -4.02 -16.39
C ILE A 200 -6.39 -5.33 -16.07
N HIS A 201 -5.19 -5.20 -15.54
CA HIS A 201 -4.34 -6.31 -15.14
C HIS A 201 -4.13 -6.31 -13.62
N VAL A 202 -3.88 -7.48 -13.05
CA VAL A 202 -3.52 -7.61 -11.64
C VAL A 202 -2.04 -7.91 -11.52
N VAL A 203 -1.32 -6.99 -10.83
CA VAL A 203 0.07 -7.16 -10.45
C VAL A 203 0.18 -6.82 -8.97
N GLY A 204 0.38 -7.84 -8.14
CA GLY A 204 0.41 -7.71 -6.68
C GLY A 204 1.64 -6.98 -6.15
N ASN A 205 1.75 -6.91 -4.84
CA ASN A 205 2.98 -6.49 -4.17
C ASN A 205 3.91 -7.69 -4.00
N GLY A 206 5.21 -7.43 -3.89
CA GLY A 206 6.16 -8.38 -3.35
C GLY A 206 6.46 -8.07 -1.87
N VAL A 207 7.19 -8.95 -1.22
CA VAL A 207 7.77 -8.74 0.09
C VAL A 207 9.25 -8.36 -0.05
N ASP A 208 9.74 -7.52 0.85
CA ASP A 208 11.17 -7.24 0.95
C ASP A 208 11.92 -8.51 1.36
N PRO A 209 12.97 -8.93 0.61
CA PRO A 209 13.77 -10.12 0.94
C PRO A 209 14.30 -10.15 2.37
N GLY A 210 14.58 -9.00 2.98
CA GLY A 210 15.02 -8.92 4.37
C GLY A 210 14.04 -9.53 5.38
N PHE A 211 12.73 -9.59 5.06
CA PHE A 211 11.74 -10.28 5.89
C PHE A 211 11.79 -11.81 5.74
N LEU A 212 12.50 -12.31 4.73
CA LEU A 212 12.72 -13.74 4.54
C LEU A 212 13.89 -14.27 5.39
N GLU A 213 14.70 -13.39 5.96
CA GLU A 213 15.81 -13.75 6.83
C GLU A 213 15.29 -14.19 8.21
N GLU A 214 15.86 -15.28 8.74
CA GLU A 214 15.55 -15.73 10.10
C GLU A 214 16.31 -14.85 11.10
N LEU A 215 15.59 -14.37 12.12
CA LEU A 215 16.19 -13.61 13.20
C LEU A 215 16.34 -14.51 14.45
N PRO A 216 17.47 -14.45 15.16
CA PRO A 216 17.75 -15.30 16.31
C PRO A 216 17.00 -14.90 17.58
N ASP A 217 16.02 -14.01 17.47
CA ASP A 217 15.24 -13.50 18.58
C ASP A 217 14.33 -14.58 19.20
N PRO A 218 14.44 -14.87 20.51
CA PRO A 218 13.58 -15.85 21.15
C PRO A 218 12.12 -15.39 21.18
N VAL A 219 11.23 -16.30 20.84
CA VAL A 219 9.79 -16.05 20.92
C VAL A 219 9.37 -15.89 22.38
N VAL A 220 8.64 -14.81 22.68
CA VAL A 220 8.11 -14.54 23.99
C VAL A 220 6.72 -15.18 24.14
N PRO A 221 6.49 -16.07 25.11
CA PRO A 221 5.19 -16.71 25.31
C PRO A 221 4.04 -15.70 25.51
N ALA A 222 2.85 -16.05 25.04
CA ALA A 222 1.61 -15.26 25.13
C ALA A 222 1.75 -13.82 24.58
N SER A 223 2.61 -13.64 23.57
CA SER A 223 2.89 -12.32 22.98
C SER A 223 2.24 -12.11 21.63
N LEU A 224 1.72 -10.91 21.44
CA LEU A 224 1.09 -10.45 20.22
C LEU A 224 1.85 -9.28 19.63
N VAL A 225 1.80 -9.12 18.32
CA VAL A 225 2.31 -7.94 17.63
C VAL A 225 1.32 -7.43 16.59
N PHE A 226 1.26 -6.11 16.47
CA PHE A 226 0.59 -5.39 15.38
C PHE A 226 1.52 -4.32 14.85
N THR A 227 1.70 -4.21 13.53
CA THR A 227 2.57 -3.22 12.92
C THR A 227 1.82 -2.25 12.01
N GLY A 228 2.31 -1.01 11.87
CA GLY A 228 1.81 -0.08 10.86
C GLY A 228 1.91 1.40 11.24
N LYS A 229 1.50 2.28 10.31
CA LYS A 229 1.35 3.70 10.58
C LYS A 229 0.06 3.96 11.34
N MET A 230 0.16 4.37 12.62
CA MET A 230 -1.01 4.50 13.50
C MET A 230 -1.91 5.70 13.17
N SER A 231 -1.42 6.70 12.43
CA SER A 231 -2.27 7.80 11.91
C SER A 231 -3.11 7.41 10.69
N TYR A 232 -2.87 6.23 10.09
CA TYR A 232 -3.73 5.71 9.01
C TYR A 232 -5.01 5.14 9.60
N PHE A 233 -6.15 5.62 9.11
CA PHE A 233 -7.46 5.36 9.70
C PHE A 233 -7.77 3.87 9.94
N PRO A 234 -7.54 2.94 8.98
CA PRO A 234 -7.75 1.52 9.20
C PRO A 234 -6.93 0.93 10.35
N ASN A 235 -5.65 1.32 10.45
CA ASN A 235 -4.77 0.84 11.51
C ASN A 235 -5.23 1.36 12.88
N HIS A 236 -5.54 2.67 12.95
CA HIS A 236 -6.01 3.30 14.18
C HIS A 236 -7.31 2.69 14.68
N GLN A 237 -8.31 2.57 13.79
CA GLN A 237 -9.61 1.99 14.12
C GLN A 237 -9.48 0.53 14.54
N GLY A 238 -8.73 -0.26 13.77
CA GLY A 238 -8.58 -1.70 14.01
C GLY A 238 -7.87 -2.00 15.31
N ILE A 239 -6.77 -1.30 15.63
CA ILE A 239 -6.05 -1.55 16.88
C ILE A 239 -6.86 -1.10 18.11
N LEU A 240 -7.62 -0.01 18.03
CA LEU A 240 -8.49 0.41 19.12
C LEU A 240 -9.61 -0.61 19.35
N TRP A 241 -10.27 -1.10 18.27
CA TRP A 241 -11.25 -2.17 18.38
C TRP A 241 -10.64 -3.42 19.04
N PHE A 242 -9.42 -3.80 18.63
CA PHE A 242 -8.74 -4.95 19.22
C PHE A 242 -8.49 -4.76 20.72
N LEU A 243 -7.96 -3.61 21.12
CA LEU A 243 -7.63 -3.32 22.52
C LEU A 243 -8.88 -3.17 23.40
N ASP A 244 -9.97 -2.64 22.87
CA ASP A 244 -11.20 -2.38 23.62
C ASP A 244 -12.13 -3.59 23.68
N GLU A 245 -12.22 -4.39 22.60
CA GLU A 245 -13.24 -5.44 22.47
C GLU A 245 -12.64 -6.87 22.51
N VAL A 246 -11.44 -7.06 21.94
CA VAL A 246 -10.84 -8.40 21.79
C VAL A 246 -9.86 -8.72 22.92
N PHE A 247 -8.92 -7.82 23.19
CA PHE A 247 -7.84 -8.08 24.14
C PHE A 247 -8.31 -8.36 25.56
N PRO A 248 -9.35 -7.70 26.11
CA PRO A 248 -9.94 -8.10 27.40
C PRO A 248 -10.45 -9.55 27.44
N LEU A 249 -10.96 -10.07 26.31
CA LEU A 249 -11.41 -11.47 26.23
C LEU A 249 -10.23 -12.45 26.23
N ILE A 250 -9.12 -12.07 25.61
CA ILE A 250 -7.85 -12.83 25.66
C ILE A 250 -7.34 -12.86 27.09
N LEU A 251 -7.24 -11.71 27.77
CA LEU A 251 -6.75 -11.60 29.15
C LEU A 251 -7.55 -12.41 30.17
N ARG A 252 -8.85 -12.60 29.98
CA ARG A 252 -9.67 -13.47 30.85
C ARG A 252 -9.24 -14.93 30.80
N ARG A 253 -8.69 -15.42 29.67
CA ARG A 253 -8.25 -16.80 29.49
C ARG A 253 -6.75 -16.98 29.67
N ARG A 254 -5.98 -15.98 29.25
CA ARG A 254 -4.52 -15.94 29.32
C ARG A 254 -4.10 -14.59 29.94
N PRO A 255 -4.11 -14.46 31.28
CA PRO A 255 -3.80 -13.23 31.98
C PRO A 255 -2.36 -12.74 31.77
N ASP A 256 -1.46 -13.62 31.36
CA ASP A 256 -0.06 -13.36 31.03
C ASP A 256 0.14 -12.70 29.64
N SER A 257 -0.92 -12.61 28.85
CA SER A 257 -0.86 -12.09 27.47
C SER A 257 -0.42 -10.63 27.41
N ARG A 258 0.35 -10.30 26.38
CA ARG A 258 0.82 -8.94 26.10
C ARG A 258 0.78 -8.65 24.61
N ILE A 259 0.62 -7.38 24.25
CA ILE A 259 0.68 -6.93 22.86
C ILE A 259 1.69 -5.79 22.70
N THR A 260 2.45 -5.85 21.60
CA THR A 260 3.30 -4.74 21.16
C THR A 260 2.70 -4.13 19.88
N VAL A 261 2.36 -2.86 19.96
CA VAL A 261 1.86 -2.05 18.82
C VAL A 261 3.03 -1.25 18.27
N VAL A 262 3.54 -1.65 17.11
CA VAL A 262 4.76 -1.11 16.52
C VAL A 262 4.43 -0.17 15.35
N GLY A 263 4.89 1.08 15.44
CA GLY A 263 4.81 2.00 14.29
C GLY A 263 4.59 3.46 14.62
N ILE A 264 4.81 4.27 13.58
CA ILE A 264 4.85 5.73 13.69
C ILE A 264 3.50 6.38 13.97
N SER A 265 3.57 7.58 14.55
CA SER A 265 2.44 8.50 14.74
C SER A 265 1.26 7.90 15.53
N PRO A 266 1.49 7.29 16.72
CA PRO A 266 0.40 6.86 17.58
C PRO A 266 -0.41 8.09 18.05
N GLY A 267 -1.74 8.00 17.90
CA GLY A 267 -2.65 9.04 18.39
C GLY A 267 -2.82 8.98 19.92
N LYS A 268 -3.29 10.08 20.53
CA LYS A 268 -3.52 10.16 21.97
C LYS A 268 -4.42 9.04 22.52
N GLU A 269 -5.43 8.65 21.75
CA GLU A 269 -6.38 7.57 22.09
C GLU A 269 -5.66 6.21 22.23
N LEU A 270 -4.68 5.92 21.36
CA LEU A 270 -3.88 4.70 21.45
C LEU A 270 -2.87 4.76 22.61
N LEU A 271 -2.19 5.89 22.77
CA LEU A 271 -1.23 6.09 23.87
C LEU A 271 -1.89 5.97 25.24
N ALA A 272 -3.15 6.40 25.39
CA ALA A 272 -3.92 6.26 26.61
C ALA A 272 -4.24 4.80 27.00
N ARG A 273 -4.05 3.83 26.10
CA ARG A 273 -4.23 2.39 26.34
C ARG A 273 -2.93 1.66 26.64
N ALA A 274 -1.80 2.38 26.62
CA ALA A 274 -0.51 1.81 26.99
C ALA A 274 -0.55 1.39 28.48
N SER A 275 0.01 0.22 28.77
CA SER A 275 0.06 -0.39 30.11
C SER A 275 1.17 -1.44 30.15
N GLU A 276 1.36 -2.11 31.27
CA GLU A 276 2.29 -3.25 31.38
C GLU A 276 2.01 -4.39 30.36
N ARG A 277 0.77 -4.48 29.89
CA ARG A 277 0.32 -5.49 28.91
C ARG A 277 0.24 -4.97 27.47
N VAL A 278 0.28 -3.66 27.28
CA VAL A 278 0.13 -2.99 25.99
C VAL A 278 1.28 -2.03 25.77
N ALA A 279 2.27 -2.45 25.01
CA ALA A 279 3.40 -1.60 24.62
C ALA A 279 3.09 -0.87 23.30
N VAL A 280 3.35 0.44 23.24
CA VAL A 280 3.24 1.27 22.03
C VAL A 280 4.59 1.91 21.75
N THR A 281 5.28 1.44 20.71
CA THR A 281 6.69 1.81 20.48
C THR A 281 6.89 3.19 19.85
N GLY A 282 5.92 3.65 19.05
CA GLY A 282 6.20 4.75 18.12
C GLY A 282 7.06 4.29 16.93
N PHE A 283 7.89 5.19 16.41
CA PHE A 283 8.82 4.87 15.33
C PHE A 283 9.91 3.89 15.80
N VAL A 284 10.18 2.91 14.98
CA VAL A 284 11.33 2.01 15.10
C VAL A 284 12.03 1.92 13.75
N GLU A 285 13.34 1.74 13.73
CA GLU A 285 14.11 1.60 12.50
C GLU A 285 13.83 0.25 11.82
N ASP A 286 13.67 -0.82 12.62
CA ASP A 286 13.38 -2.16 12.15
C ASP A 286 12.23 -2.78 12.94
N VAL A 287 11.19 -3.24 12.23
CA VAL A 287 10.04 -3.90 12.84
C VAL A 287 10.24 -5.40 13.03
N ARG A 288 11.23 -5.99 12.33
CA ARG A 288 11.47 -7.44 12.29
C ARG A 288 11.74 -8.05 13.66
N PRO A 289 12.56 -7.46 14.56
CA PRO A 289 12.78 -8.02 15.91
C PRO A 289 11.49 -8.12 16.72
N TYR A 290 10.57 -7.16 16.56
CA TYR A 290 9.27 -7.18 17.25
C TYR A 290 8.35 -8.28 16.71
N ILE A 291 8.36 -8.47 15.39
CA ILE A 291 7.63 -9.56 14.74
C ILE A 291 8.22 -10.92 15.14
N ALA A 292 9.55 -11.06 15.12
CA ALA A 292 10.24 -12.29 15.46
C ALA A 292 9.89 -12.78 16.87
N ARG A 293 9.89 -11.88 17.86
CA ARG A 293 9.60 -12.17 19.27
C ARG A 293 8.14 -12.52 19.55
N ALA A 294 7.20 -12.15 18.70
CA ALA A 294 5.79 -12.42 18.94
C ALA A 294 5.41 -13.86 18.58
N GLU A 295 4.55 -14.49 19.38
CA GLU A 295 3.93 -15.77 19.06
C GLU A 295 2.90 -15.65 17.94
N VAL A 296 2.08 -14.58 17.97
CA VAL A 296 0.99 -14.38 17.03
C VAL A 296 1.02 -12.95 16.47
N PHE A 297 0.86 -12.85 15.16
CA PHE A 297 0.68 -11.57 14.47
C PHE A 297 -0.80 -11.30 14.28
N VAL A 298 -1.29 -10.14 14.73
CA VAL A 298 -2.72 -9.79 14.63
C VAL A 298 -2.96 -8.70 13.58
N ILE A 299 -4.02 -8.86 12.77
CA ILE A 299 -4.44 -7.89 11.75
C ILE A 299 -5.93 -7.58 11.93
N PRO A 300 -6.30 -6.79 12.95
CA PRO A 300 -7.69 -6.55 13.34
C PRO A 300 -8.33 -5.40 12.54
N LEU A 301 -8.12 -5.32 11.23
CA LEU A 301 -8.62 -4.23 10.40
C LEU A 301 -10.10 -4.41 10.09
N LEU A 302 -10.90 -3.38 10.34
CA LEU A 302 -12.35 -3.37 10.06
C LEU A 302 -12.67 -2.71 8.71
N VAL A 303 -11.71 -2.03 8.10
CA VAL A 303 -11.85 -1.31 6.84
C VAL A 303 -10.49 -1.18 6.15
N GLY A 304 -10.48 -1.03 4.84
CA GLY A 304 -9.25 -0.80 4.07
C GLY A 304 -9.39 -1.16 2.59
N GLY A 305 -8.35 -0.91 1.79
CA GLY A 305 -8.22 -1.25 0.37
C GLY A 305 -6.78 -1.65 0.03
N GLY A 306 -6.55 -2.19 -1.16
CA GLY A 306 -5.23 -2.64 -1.61
C GLY A 306 -4.65 -3.83 -0.83
N ILE A 307 -3.41 -4.21 -1.10
CA ILE A 307 -2.68 -5.26 -0.38
C ILE A 307 -2.11 -4.74 0.94
N ARG A 308 -2.27 -5.52 2.01
CA ARG A 308 -1.72 -5.22 3.34
C ARG A 308 -0.27 -5.71 3.43
N GLY A 309 0.71 -4.82 3.19
CA GLY A 309 2.13 -5.16 3.28
C GLY A 309 2.51 -5.87 4.58
N LYS A 310 1.94 -5.45 5.72
CA LYS A 310 2.16 -6.11 7.02
C LYS A 310 1.78 -7.60 7.06
N ALA A 311 0.78 -8.01 6.28
CA ALA A 311 0.42 -9.42 6.17
C ALA A 311 1.50 -10.19 5.42
N LEU A 312 2.02 -9.63 4.30
CA LEU A 312 3.15 -10.22 3.57
C LEU A 312 4.41 -10.29 4.44
N GLU A 313 4.68 -9.27 5.25
CA GLU A 313 5.79 -9.23 6.21
C GLU A 313 5.65 -10.35 7.25
N ALA A 314 4.46 -10.53 7.84
CA ALA A 314 4.18 -11.59 8.80
C ALA A 314 4.29 -13.00 8.18
N MET A 315 3.75 -13.19 6.96
CA MET A 315 3.89 -14.43 6.18
C MET A 315 5.36 -14.76 5.92
N ALA A 316 6.14 -13.76 5.49
CA ALA A 316 7.56 -13.91 5.22
C ALA A 316 8.36 -14.31 6.46
N MET A 317 7.96 -13.88 7.64
CA MET A 317 8.57 -14.22 8.92
C MET A 317 7.95 -15.46 9.58
N ARG A 318 7.22 -16.30 8.84
CA ARG A 318 6.58 -17.54 9.33
C ARG A 318 5.69 -17.35 10.55
N LYS A 319 5.04 -16.17 10.68
CA LYS A 319 4.15 -15.92 11.83
C LYS A 319 2.78 -16.52 11.62
N ALA A 320 2.26 -17.14 12.68
CA ALA A 320 0.84 -17.45 12.73
C ALA A 320 0.04 -16.13 12.76
N ILE A 321 -0.90 -16.00 11.83
CA ILE A 321 -1.67 -14.76 11.63
C ILE A 321 -3.10 -15.00 12.09
N VAL A 322 -3.60 -14.11 12.97
CA VAL A 322 -5.04 -13.95 13.22
C VAL A 322 -5.50 -12.62 12.63
N SER A 323 -6.49 -12.66 11.76
CA SER A 323 -6.97 -11.48 11.05
C SER A 323 -8.49 -11.44 10.96
N THR A 324 -9.05 -10.24 10.77
CA THR A 324 -10.36 -10.13 10.13
C THR A 324 -10.24 -10.49 8.64
N ARG A 325 -11.33 -10.84 7.97
CA ARG A 325 -11.32 -11.10 6.52
C ARG A 325 -10.85 -9.87 5.75
N ILE A 326 -11.25 -8.66 6.17
CA ILE A 326 -10.81 -7.39 5.58
C ILE A 326 -9.31 -7.17 5.80
N GLY A 327 -8.75 -7.63 6.91
CA GLY A 327 -7.33 -7.46 7.23
C GLY A 327 -6.39 -8.13 6.23
N CYS A 328 -6.81 -9.21 5.60
CA CYS A 328 -6.05 -9.95 4.58
C CYS A 328 -6.75 -9.99 3.21
N GLU A 329 -7.72 -9.10 2.95
CA GLU A 329 -8.43 -9.02 1.67
C GLU A 329 -7.42 -8.83 0.52
N GLY A 330 -7.54 -9.67 -0.53
CA GLY A 330 -6.66 -9.64 -1.70
C GLY A 330 -5.30 -10.31 -1.51
N ILE A 331 -5.13 -11.10 -0.45
CA ILE A 331 -3.95 -11.94 -0.19
C ILE A 331 -4.38 -13.40 -0.16
N ASP A 332 -3.59 -14.28 -0.78
CA ASP A 332 -3.86 -15.72 -0.90
C ASP A 332 -3.64 -16.46 0.43
N LEU A 333 -4.36 -16.04 1.46
CA LEU A 333 -4.40 -16.70 2.75
C LEU A 333 -5.72 -17.47 2.91
N VAL A 334 -5.62 -18.72 3.37
CA VAL A 334 -6.75 -19.63 3.55
C VAL A 334 -6.95 -19.93 5.03
N HIS A 335 -8.21 -19.81 5.49
CA HIS A 335 -8.58 -20.12 6.88
C HIS A 335 -8.19 -21.55 7.26
N ASP A 336 -7.67 -21.74 8.46
CA ASP A 336 -7.17 -23.01 9.02
C ASP A 336 -5.99 -23.67 8.27
N ARG A 337 -5.55 -23.06 7.15
CA ARG A 337 -4.39 -23.54 6.38
C ARG A 337 -3.16 -22.63 6.52
N SER A 338 -3.35 -21.32 6.34
CA SER A 338 -2.24 -20.34 6.37
C SER A 338 -2.51 -19.11 7.26
N ALA A 339 -3.76 -18.95 7.77
CA ALA A 339 -4.12 -17.95 8.76
C ALA A 339 -5.41 -18.38 9.47
N LEU A 340 -5.76 -17.71 10.57
CA LEU A 340 -7.08 -17.80 11.18
C LEU A 340 -7.85 -16.50 10.95
N PHE A 341 -9.11 -16.60 10.48
CA PHE A 341 -9.97 -15.44 10.27
C PHE A 341 -11.13 -15.42 11.25
N ALA A 342 -11.35 -14.26 11.88
CA ALA A 342 -12.49 -13.97 12.71
C ALA A 342 -12.85 -12.49 12.64
N ASP A 343 -14.13 -12.20 12.41
CA ASP A 343 -14.64 -10.84 12.24
C ASP A 343 -15.35 -10.31 13.50
N ASP A 344 -15.57 -11.16 14.50
CA ASP A 344 -16.16 -10.82 15.79
C ASP A 344 -15.13 -10.92 16.94
N PRO A 345 -15.31 -10.16 18.05
CA PRO A 345 -14.34 -10.13 19.14
C PRO A 345 -14.13 -11.49 19.81
N ALA A 346 -15.19 -12.26 20.00
CA ALA A 346 -15.11 -13.54 20.70
C ALA A 346 -14.40 -14.61 19.85
N GLY A 347 -14.69 -14.66 18.55
CA GLY A 347 -14.01 -15.51 17.57
C GLY A 347 -12.53 -15.16 17.44
N PHE A 348 -12.21 -13.88 17.36
CA PHE A 348 -10.82 -13.40 17.28
C PHE A 348 -10.02 -13.78 18.53
N ALA A 349 -10.59 -13.56 19.72
CA ALA A 349 -9.96 -13.95 20.99
C ALA A 349 -9.78 -15.47 21.09
N ARG A 350 -10.77 -16.29 20.69
CA ARG A 350 -10.62 -17.75 20.65
C ARG A 350 -9.49 -18.20 19.73
N ALA A 351 -9.39 -17.61 18.53
CA ALA A 351 -8.33 -17.92 17.58
C ALA A 351 -6.95 -17.62 18.15
N VAL A 352 -6.77 -16.46 18.79
CA VAL A 352 -5.51 -16.08 19.45
C VAL A 352 -5.15 -17.05 20.57
N VAL A 353 -6.08 -17.34 21.49
CA VAL A 353 -5.83 -18.26 22.62
C VAL A 353 -5.53 -19.66 22.11
N GLY A 354 -6.26 -20.16 21.12
CA GLY A 354 -5.98 -21.47 20.50
C GLY A 354 -4.56 -21.56 19.92
N LEU A 355 -4.06 -20.46 19.32
CA LEU A 355 -2.68 -20.40 18.84
C LEU A 355 -1.65 -20.33 19.99
N PHE A 356 -1.96 -19.75 21.14
CA PHE A 356 -1.07 -19.82 22.30
C PHE A 356 -0.95 -21.23 22.85
N ASP A 357 -2.03 -21.97 22.84
CA ASP A 357 -2.10 -23.33 23.39
C ASP A 357 -1.58 -24.42 22.46
N ASP A 358 -1.57 -24.17 21.12
CA ASP A 358 -1.16 -25.13 20.10
C ASP A 358 0.04 -24.62 19.27
N ARG A 359 1.24 -25.01 19.71
CA ARG A 359 2.49 -24.69 19.01
C ARG A 359 2.56 -25.31 17.61
N ALA A 360 2.10 -26.56 17.46
CA ALA A 360 2.16 -27.26 16.17
C ALA A 360 1.26 -26.55 15.14
N LEU A 361 0.09 -26.09 15.56
CA LEU A 361 -0.79 -25.29 14.70
C LEU A 361 -0.12 -23.97 14.28
N ARG A 362 0.53 -23.26 15.22
CA ARG A 362 1.26 -22.01 14.89
C ARG A 362 2.33 -22.25 13.83
N GLU A 363 3.18 -23.27 14.03
CA GLU A 363 4.27 -23.60 13.12
C GLU A 363 3.73 -24.01 11.73
N ARG A 364 2.66 -24.81 11.68
CA ARG A 364 2.02 -25.23 10.43
C ARG A 364 1.44 -24.06 9.66
N LEU A 365 0.67 -23.19 10.32
CA LEU A 365 0.08 -22.00 9.67
C LEU A 365 1.15 -21.05 9.15
N GLY A 366 2.17 -20.79 9.97
CA GLY A 366 3.30 -19.94 9.59
C GLY A 366 4.10 -20.48 8.40
N ALA A 367 4.35 -21.79 8.37
CA ALA A 367 5.04 -22.46 7.27
C ALA A 367 4.24 -22.37 5.96
N CYS A 368 2.94 -22.65 5.98
CA CYS A 368 2.09 -22.53 4.80
C CYS A 368 1.97 -21.08 4.32
N ALA A 369 1.88 -20.10 5.23
CA ALA A 369 1.88 -18.68 4.88
C ALA A 369 3.20 -18.26 4.20
N ARG A 370 4.34 -18.75 4.72
CA ARG A 370 5.66 -18.51 4.16
C ARG A 370 5.81 -19.09 2.75
N GLU A 371 5.41 -20.33 2.53
CA GLU A 371 5.40 -20.95 1.21
C GLU A 371 4.61 -20.13 0.19
N THR A 372 3.43 -19.62 0.60
CA THR A 372 2.58 -18.77 -0.25
C THR A 372 3.29 -17.48 -0.62
N VAL A 373 3.94 -16.79 0.34
CA VAL A 373 4.57 -15.50 0.05
C VAL A 373 5.82 -15.66 -0.83
N GLU A 374 6.60 -16.70 -0.63
CA GLU A 374 7.78 -16.98 -1.46
C GLU A 374 7.40 -17.27 -2.92
N LYS A 375 6.30 -17.98 -3.12
CA LYS A 375 5.83 -18.35 -4.45
C LYS A 375 5.14 -17.19 -5.18
N GLU A 376 4.21 -16.50 -4.52
CA GLU A 376 3.29 -15.58 -5.19
C GLU A 376 3.66 -14.10 -5.01
N TYR A 377 4.41 -13.74 -3.96
CA TYR A 377 4.65 -12.35 -3.56
C TYR A 377 6.13 -11.96 -3.59
N ASN A 378 6.88 -12.39 -4.61
CA ASN A 378 8.24 -11.93 -4.83
C ASN A 378 8.30 -10.82 -5.91
N TRP A 379 9.15 -9.81 -5.68
CA TRP A 379 9.22 -8.65 -6.56
C TRP A 379 9.66 -8.98 -7.99
N SER A 380 10.52 -9.97 -8.19
CA SER A 380 10.97 -10.35 -9.54
C SER A 380 9.82 -10.88 -10.38
N ALA A 381 8.99 -11.77 -9.83
CA ALA A 381 7.81 -12.29 -10.51
C ALA A 381 6.77 -11.19 -10.79
N GLN A 382 6.58 -10.26 -9.84
CA GLN A 382 5.69 -9.11 -10.06
C GLN A 382 6.25 -8.17 -11.14
N GLY A 383 7.55 -7.92 -11.19
CA GLY A 383 8.21 -7.15 -12.24
C GLY A 383 8.07 -7.78 -13.62
N GLU A 384 8.13 -9.12 -13.73
CA GLU A 384 7.85 -9.83 -14.98
C GLU A 384 6.39 -9.72 -15.43
N LYS A 385 5.44 -9.83 -14.48
CA LYS A 385 4.02 -9.60 -14.77
C LYS A 385 3.81 -8.17 -15.31
N LEU A 386 4.42 -7.16 -14.67
CA LEU A 386 4.35 -5.77 -15.11
C LEU A 386 4.95 -5.55 -16.50
N SER A 387 6.11 -6.14 -16.79
CA SER A 387 6.74 -6.06 -18.11
C SER A 387 5.84 -6.66 -19.23
N ARG A 388 5.11 -7.74 -18.92
CA ARG A 388 4.11 -8.30 -19.86
C ARG A 388 2.93 -7.35 -20.10
N VAL A 389 2.48 -6.63 -19.07
CA VAL A 389 1.45 -5.58 -19.23
C VAL A 389 1.95 -4.48 -20.16
N TYR A 390 3.19 -4.03 -20.01
CA TYR A 390 3.77 -3.01 -20.90
C TYR A 390 3.81 -3.45 -22.37
N ALA A 391 4.25 -4.68 -22.61
CA ALA A 391 4.30 -5.23 -23.98
C ALA A 391 2.90 -5.25 -24.63
N ARG A 392 1.89 -5.77 -23.92
CA ARG A 392 0.49 -5.82 -24.38
C ARG A 392 -0.10 -4.44 -24.64
N ALA A 393 0.09 -3.50 -23.72
CA ALA A 393 -0.41 -2.14 -23.86
C ALA A 393 0.22 -1.45 -25.10
N ALA A 394 1.53 -1.64 -25.32
CA ALA A 394 2.24 -1.09 -26.47
C ALA A 394 1.78 -1.71 -27.81
N GLU A 395 1.53 -3.01 -27.85
CA GLU A 395 0.98 -3.70 -29.03
C GLU A 395 -0.42 -3.19 -29.38
N ARG A 396 -1.31 -3.11 -28.39
CA ARG A 396 -2.68 -2.61 -28.55
C ARG A 396 -2.71 -1.18 -29.06
N ARG A 397 -1.83 -0.31 -28.55
CA ARG A 397 -1.75 1.08 -29.01
C ARG A 397 -1.30 1.17 -30.45
N ARG A 398 -0.27 0.42 -30.85
CA ARG A 398 0.18 0.34 -32.25
C ARG A 398 -0.93 -0.12 -33.20
N GLY A 399 -1.70 -1.12 -32.78
CA GLY A 399 -2.86 -1.60 -33.55
C GLY A 399 -3.95 -0.54 -33.74
N ARG A 400 -4.18 0.34 -32.72
CA ARG A 400 -5.15 1.45 -32.80
C ARG A 400 -4.67 2.62 -33.68
N THR A 401 -3.37 2.81 -33.82
CA THR A 401 -2.78 3.90 -34.64
C THR A 401 -2.76 3.52 -36.14
N ASN A 402 -2.78 2.21 -36.43
CA ASN A 402 -2.75 1.67 -37.80
C ASN A 402 -4.16 1.34 -38.37
N ALA A 403 -5.20 1.46 -37.54
CA ALA A 403 -6.60 1.27 -37.91
C ALA A 403 -7.32 2.63 -38.05
#